data_46e19c18468e38e789ca6ec31d45a775
#
_entry.id   46e19c18468e38e789ca6ec31d45a775
#
_cell.length_a   1.000
_cell.length_b   1.000
_cell.length_c   1.000
_cell.angle_alpha   90.00
_cell.angle_beta   90.00
_cell.angle_gamma   90.00
#
_symmetry.space_group_name_H-M   'P 1'
#
loop_
_entity.id
_entity.type
_entity.pdbx_description
1 polymer ?
#
loop_
_entity_poly.entity_id
_entity_poly.type
_entity_poly.pdbx_seq_one_letter_code
_entity_poly.pdbx_strand_id
1 'polypeptide(L)'
;MSHRKFQHLLAAMALMFLGGIGLGARAQQRPLLTEDVDIIPPGTMRIEAGIDFLQGARFPVSGLAGDLTRVGVIGVSIGFAPNVEFQIEGVTQNFLSINSRGPSAIPLSLAAGANSTNDAGDFILWTKFKLRSETRRGPSLGFRFGVQLPNSNQARGIGLNQTNAYGSILIGKKFGRAGRFNSFGNLGIAILTAPTQLFSQNDVLTYGAAGIYRINKQFSIAGEVNGRANTRPGNGPLGTESQSEARLGMQIRASGLRFDFAGIKGLTRFTHDTGVTVGVTYDTPSIFAPAK
;
A
#
# COMPACT_ATOMS: atom_id res chain seq x y z
N MET A 1 -0.24 8.71 -34.04
CA MET A 1 0.00 7.25 -33.83
C MET A 1 -1.17 6.53 -34.51
N SER A 2 -0.92 5.65 -35.51
CA SER A 2 -1.98 5.03 -36.32
C SER A 2 -2.81 4.06 -35.51
N HIS A 3 -4.14 4.07 -35.66
CA HIS A 3 -5.13 3.21 -35.01
C HIS A 3 -4.73 1.71 -35.02
N ARG A 4 -4.06 1.25 -36.06
CA ARG A 4 -3.51 -0.13 -36.17
C ARG A 4 -2.41 -0.43 -35.15
N LYS A 5 -1.51 0.50 -34.84
CA LYS A 5 -0.44 0.30 -33.88
C LYS A 5 -1.01 0.20 -32.43
N PHE A 6 -2.09 0.92 -32.15
CA PHE A 6 -2.78 0.84 -30.86
C PHE A 6 -3.52 -0.49 -30.67
N GLN A 7 -4.15 -1.01 -31.75
CA GLN A 7 -4.80 -2.32 -31.72
C GLN A 7 -3.80 -3.48 -31.57
N HIS A 8 -2.63 -3.39 -32.21
CA HIS A 8 -1.56 -4.40 -32.00
C HIS A 8 -0.95 -4.35 -30.61
N LEU A 9 -0.86 -3.18 -29.99
CA LEU A 9 -0.40 -3.04 -28.61
C LEU A 9 -1.40 -3.65 -27.61
N LEU A 10 -2.69 -3.41 -27.82
CA LEU A 10 -3.77 -4.02 -27.03
C LEU A 10 -3.84 -5.55 -27.22
N ALA A 11 -3.66 -6.04 -28.45
CA ALA A 11 -3.63 -7.46 -28.75
C ALA A 11 -2.39 -8.15 -28.17
N ALA A 12 -1.21 -7.50 -28.20
CA ALA A 12 0.01 -8.00 -27.56
C ALA A 12 -0.11 -8.02 -26.03
N MET A 13 -0.72 -7.01 -25.42
CA MET A 13 -1.06 -7.03 -24.00
C MET A 13 -2.06 -8.15 -23.65
N ALA A 14 -3.07 -8.39 -24.48
CA ALA A 14 -4.05 -9.47 -24.27
C ALA A 14 -3.43 -10.86 -24.42
N LEU A 15 -2.46 -11.05 -25.32
CA LEU A 15 -1.76 -12.32 -25.53
C LEU A 15 -0.75 -12.67 -24.41
N MET A 16 -0.21 -11.69 -23.69
CA MET A 16 0.64 -11.93 -22.52
C MET A 16 -0.14 -12.49 -21.30
N PHE A 17 -1.47 -12.45 -21.32
CA PHE A 17 -2.32 -12.90 -20.21
C PHE A 17 -2.76 -14.37 -20.26
N LEU A 18 -2.35 -15.16 -21.26
CA LEU A 18 -2.88 -16.51 -21.50
C LEU A 18 -2.01 -17.69 -21.03
N GLY A 19 -1.00 -17.47 -20.20
CA GLY A 19 -0.12 -18.58 -19.80
C GLY A 19 0.25 -18.60 -18.31
N GLY A 20 -0.30 -19.53 -17.55
CA GLY A 20 0.32 -19.95 -16.31
C GLY A 20 -0.60 -20.29 -15.15
N ILE A 21 -1.05 -21.56 -15.04
CA ILE A 21 -1.69 -22.10 -13.84
C ILE A 21 -0.58 -22.64 -12.93
N GLY A 22 -0.09 -21.84 -12.00
CA GLY A 22 0.79 -22.26 -10.92
C GLY A 22 0.07 -22.24 -9.59
N LEU A 23 -0.17 -23.39 -8.96
CA LEU A 23 -0.72 -23.50 -7.60
C LEU A 23 0.42 -23.34 -6.57
N GLY A 24 0.85 -22.13 -6.30
CA GLY A 24 1.77 -21.79 -5.21
C GLY A 24 1.03 -21.02 -4.10
N ALA A 25 1.47 -21.16 -2.83
CA ALA A 25 1.08 -20.24 -1.77
C ALA A 25 1.57 -18.83 -2.17
N ARG A 26 0.63 -17.92 -2.42
CA ARG A 26 0.94 -16.57 -2.92
C ARG A 26 0.76 -15.59 -1.78
N ALA A 27 1.77 -14.79 -1.50
CA ALA A 27 1.63 -13.59 -0.70
C ALA A 27 0.46 -12.77 -1.25
N GLN A 28 -0.42 -12.26 -0.41
CA GLN A 28 -1.62 -11.54 -0.84
C GLN A 28 -1.65 -10.22 -0.08
N GLN A 29 -1.63 -9.10 -0.81
CA GLN A 29 -1.59 -7.78 -0.19
C GLN A 29 -2.87 -7.00 -0.44
N ARG A 30 -3.17 -6.61 -1.67
CA ARG A 30 -4.41 -5.86 -1.94
C ARG A 30 -5.67 -6.69 -1.65
N PRO A 31 -6.76 -6.07 -1.14
CA PRO A 31 -6.96 -4.64 -0.91
C PRO A 31 -6.39 -4.13 0.42
N LEU A 32 -5.59 -4.94 1.13
CA LEU A 32 -5.01 -4.68 2.44
C LEU A 32 -3.68 -3.92 2.31
N LEU A 33 -3.30 -3.19 3.38
CA LEU A 33 -2.01 -2.53 3.55
C LEU A 33 -1.08 -3.30 4.50
N THR A 34 -1.66 -4.11 5.39
CA THR A 34 -0.90 -4.99 6.29
C THR A 34 -0.19 -6.06 5.48
N GLU A 35 1.11 -6.19 5.66
CA GLU A 35 1.96 -7.10 4.88
C GLU A 35 1.91 -8.54 5.42
N ASP A 36 1.81 -9.51 4.52
CA ASP A 36 1.95 -10.95 4.83
C ASP A 36 3.44 -11.34 4.89
N VAL A 37 3.77 -12.34 5.70
CA VAL A 37 5.13 -12.91 5.81
C VAL A 37 5.53 -13.68 4.56
N ASP A 38 4.57 -14.20 3.80
CA ASP A 38 4.87 -15.04 2.64
C ASP A 38 5.57 -14.24 1.54
N ILE A 39 6.58 -14.87 0.92
CA ILE A 39 7.35 -14.37 -0.22
C ILE A 39 6.67 -14.85 -1.51
N ILE A 40 6.60 -14.01 -2.53
CA ILE A 40 6.17 -14.47 -3.86
C ILE A 40 7.19 -15.46 -4.42
N PRO A 41 6.80 -16.36 -5.35
CA PRO A 41 7.74 -17.36 -5.87
C PRO A 41 9.01 -16.71 -6.41
N PRO A 42 10.19 -17.23 -6.07
CA PRO A 42 11.46 -16.70 -6.59
C PRO A 42 11.50 -16.69 -8.12
N GLY A 43 12.07 -15.64 -8.69
CA GLY A 43 12.12 -15.45 -10.14
C GLY A 43 10.81 -14.89 -10.75
N THR A 44 9.77 -14.64 -9.96
CA THR A 44 8.50 -14.06 -10.43
C THR A 44 8.34 -12.63 -9.97
N MET A 45 7.40 -11.93 -10.58
CA MET A 45 6.99 -10.58 -10.23
C MET A 45 5.48 -10.53 -10.03
N ARG A 46 5.05 -9.74 -9.05
CA ARG A 46 3.65 -9.34 -8.86
C ARG A 46 3.51 -7.89 -9.22
N ILE A 47 2.50 -7.56 -9.98
CA ILE A 47 2.12 -6.20 -10.34
C ILE A 47 0.73 -5.95 -9.81
N GLU A 48 0.57 -4.90 -9.04
CA GLU A 48 -0.70 -4.44 -8.49
C GLU A 48 -0.95 -3.02 -8.96
N ALA A 49 -2.18 -2.73 -9.37
CA ALA A 49 -2.61 -1.39 -9.75
C ALA A 49 -4.02 -1.14 -9.23
N GLY A 50 -4.32 0.10 -8.85
CA GLY A 50 -5.63 0.43 -8.33
C GLY A 50 -5.93 1.91 -8.30
N ILE A 51 -7.16 2.21 -7.85
CA ILE A 51 -7.67 3.54 -7.63
C ILE A 51 -8.31 3.55 -6.24
N ASP A 52 -8.04 4.60 -5.47
CA ASP A 52 -8.71 4.86 -4.20
C ASP A 52 -9.53 6.13 -4.32
N PHE A 53 -10.75 6.11 -3.77
CA PHE A 53 -11.62 7.27 -3.59
C PHE A 53 -11.81 7.47 -2.09
N LEU A 54 -11.25 8.56 -1.54
CA LEU A 54 -11.20 8.85 -0.12
C LEU A 54 -11.93 10.15 0.18
N GLN A 55 -12.90 10.11 1.06
CA GLN A 55 -13.69 11.27 1.47
C GLN A 55 -13.13 11.87 2.75
N GLY A 56 -13.11 13.19 2.84
CA GLY A 56 -12.69 13.91 4.03
C GLY A 56 -11.21 13.71 4.38
N ALA A 57 -10.33 13.59 3.38
CA ALA A 57 -8.88 13.56 3.58
C ALA A 57 -8.39 14.89 4.17
N ARG A 58 -7.42 14.82 5.10
CA ARG A 58 -6.88 15.97 5.83
C ARG A 58 -5.37 16.05 5.70
N PHE A 59 -4.88 17.25 5.43
CA PHE A 59 -3.45 17.54 5.23
C PHE A 59 -3.00 18.62 6.23
N PRO A 60 -2.59 18.22 7.46
CA PRO A 60 -2.30 19.16 8.54
C PRO A 60 -1.21 20.19 8.22
N VAL A 61 -0.22 19.81 7.40
CA VAL A 61 0.90 20.70 7.02
C VAL A 61 0.42 21.85 6.14
N SER A 62 -0.48 21.60 5.20
CA SER A 62 -1.02 22.59 4.29
C SER A 62 -2.33 23.24 4.75
N GLY A 63 -2.98 22.63 5.75
CA GLY A 63 -4.32 23.03 6.19
C GLY A 63 -5.44 22.69 5.21
N LEU A 64 -5.15 21.95 4.13
CA LEU A 64 -6.16 21.52 3.16
C LEU A 64 -6.95 20.32 3.67
N ALA A 65 -8.24 20.29 3.34
CA ALA A 65 -9.07 19.09 3.51
C ALA A 65 -10.08 18.97 2.37
N GLY A 66 -10.43 17.72 2.01
CA GLY A 66 -11.36 17.47 0.91
C GLY A 66 -11.39 16.01 0.48
N ASP A 67 -11.91 15.78 -0.71
CA ASP A 67 -12.06 14.44 -1.27
C ASP A 67 -10.88 14.12 -2.19
N LEU A 68 -10.18 13.03 -1.86
CA LEU A 68 -8.94 12.63 -2.50
C LEU A 68 -9.17 11.42 -3.40
N THR A 69 -8.87 11.58 -4.69
CA THR A 69 -8.77 10.46 -5.64
C THR A 69 -7.31 10.13 -5.87
N ARG A 70 -6.92 8.88 -5.64
CA ARG A 70 -5.57 8.35 -5.88
C ARG A 70 -5.61 7.43 -7.09
N VAL A 71 -4.97 7.83 -8.17
CA VAL A 71 -4.91 7.06 -9.44
C VAL A 71 -3.56 6.42 -9.59
N GLY A 72 -3.54 5.15 -10.02
CA GLY A 72 -2.30 4.38 -10.10
C GLY A 72 -1.71 4.14 -8.71
N VAL A 73 -2.49 3.59 -7.80
CA VAL A 73 -1.98 3.01 -6.55
C VAL A 73 -1.26 1.72 -6.94
N ILE A 74 0.06 1.79 -7.06
CA ILE A 74 0.90 0.76 -7.65
C ILE A 74 1.65 0.00 -6.57
N GLY A 75 1.74 -1.32 -6.75
CA GLY A 75 2.65 -2.21 -6.05
C GLY A 75 3.37 -3.10 -7.07
N VAL A 76 4.68 -3.20 -6.94
CA VAL A 76 5.50 -4.17 -7.69
C VAL A 76 6.33 -4.93 -6.70
N SER A 77 6.15 -6.26 -6.66
CA SER A 77 6.93 -7.15 -5.82
C SER A 77 7.75 -8.10 -6.69
N ILE A 78 9.00 -8.34 -6.32
CA ILE A 78 9.94 -9.21 -7.03
C ILE A 78 10.47 -10.25 -6.06
N GLY A 79 10.17 -11.53 -6.30
CA GLY A 79 10.72 -12.65 -5.55
C GLY A 79 12.17 -12.90 -5.98
N PHE A 80 13.13 -12.42 -5.19
CA PHE A 80 14.53 -12.54 -5.51
C PHE A 80 15.12 -13.89 -5.10
N ALA A 81 14.75 -14.35 -3.90
CA ALA A 81 15.18 -15.63 -3.33
C ALA A 81 14.02 -16.27 -2.54
N PRO A 82 14.13 -17.54 -2.10
CA PRO A 82 13.05 -18.20 -1.35
C PRO A 82 12.60 -17.48 -0.07
N ASN A 83 13.45 -16.61 0.46
CA ASN A 83 13.22 -15.86 1.69
C ASN A 83 13.40 -14.34 1.54
N VAL A 84 13.58 -13.83 0.31
CA VAL A 84 13.82 -12.40 0.04
C VAL A 84 12.90 -11.91 -1.07
N GLU A 85 12.24 -10.78 -0.83
CA GLU A 85 11.38 -10.08 -1.77
C GLU A 85 11.69 -8.59 -1.75
N PHE A 86 11.81 -7.98 -2.92
CA PHE A 86 11.88 -6.53 -3.09
C PHE A 86 10.53 -6.01 -3.53
N GLN A 87 10.13 -4.85 -3.01
CA GLN A 87 8.84 -4.24 -3.34
C GLN A 87 9.02 -2.74 -3.61
N ILE A 88 8.21 -2.22 -4.53
CA ILE A 88 8.05 -0.81 -4.81
C ILE A 88 6.57 -0.50 -4.65
N GLU A 89 6.21 0.44 -3.80
CA GLU A 89 4.83 0.85 -3.56
C GLU A 89 4.72 2.36 -3.68
N GLY A 90 3.62 2.85 -4.23
CA GLY A 90 3.39 4.28 -4.34
C GLY A 90 2.10 4.64 -5.06
N VAL A 91 1.92 5.91 -5.29
CA VAL A 91 0.77 6.45 -6.02
C VAL A 91 1.28 7.33 -7.17
N THR A 92 0.84 7.03 -8.39
CA THR A 92 1.28 7.80 -9.56
C THR A 92 0.76 9.22 -9.51
N GLN A 93 -0.54 9.40 -9.18
CA GLN A 93 -1.17 10.71 -9.18
C GLN A 93 -2.27 10.81 -8.13
N ASN A 94 -2.24 11.89 -7.38
CA ASN A 94 -3.25 12.30 -6.41
C ASN A 94 -4.04 13.49 -6.96
N PHE A 95 -5.36 13.50 -6.77
CA PHE A 95 -6.25 14.61 -7.10
C PHE A 95 -7.08 14.93 -5.86
N LEU A 96 -6.96 16.14 -5.33
CA LEU A 96 -7.75 16.61 -4.20
C LEU A 96 -8.78 17.64 -4.69
N SER A 97 -10.06 17.37 -4.42
CA SER A 97 -11.11 18.39 -4.44
C SER A 97 -11.12 19.04 -3.07
N ILE A 98 -10.82 20.36 -3.00
CA ILE A 98 -10.63 21.09 -1.74
C ILE A 98 -12.00 21.53 -1.22
N ASN A 99 -12.42 20.96 -0.09
CA ASN A 99 -13.68 21.30 0.58
C ASN A 99 -13.49 22.37 1.67
N SER A 100 -12.30 22.42 2.29
CA SER A 100 -11.95 23.45 3.28
C SER A 100 -10.46 23.75 3.33
N ARG A 101 -10.13 24.94 3.83
CA ARG A 101 -8.78 25.44 4.01
C ARG A 101 -8.61 25.97 5.42
N GLY A 102 -7.63 25.47 6.14
CA GLY A 102 -7.13 26.01 7.40
C GLY A 102 -5.80 26.75 7.21
N PRO A 103 -5.17 27.19 8.31
CA PRO A 103 -3.84 27.77 8.27
C PRO A 103 -2.82 26.77 7.70
N SER A 104 -2.01 27.23 6.75
CA SER A 104 -0.91 26.43 6.20
C SER A 104 0.38 26.73 6.95
N ALA A 105 1.13 25.69 7.31
CA ALA A 105 2.45 25.81 7.90
C ALA A 105 3.57 25.99 6.86
N ILE A 106 3.23 25.90 5.57
CA ILE A 106 4.15 25.99 4.43
C ILE A 106 3.59 26.92 3.34
N PRO A 107 4.43 27.52 2.51
CA PRO A 107 3.96 28.25 1.32
C PRO A 107 3.31 27.27 0.33
N LEU A 108 2.12 27.61 -0.17
CA LEU A 108 1.42 26.84 -1.18
C LEU A 108 1.51 27.53 -2.54
N SER A 109 1.81 26.77 -3.59
CA SER A 109 1.79 27.20 -4.99
C SER A 109 0.44 26.88 -5.63
N LEU A 110 -0.64 27.40 -5.02
CA LEU A 110 -1.99 27.26 -5.53
C LEU A 110 -2.55 28.61 -5.95
N ALA A 111 -3.31 28.66 -7.04
CA ALA A 111 -4.01 29.88 -7.42
C ALA A 111 -4.97 30.33 -6.30
N ALA A 112 -5.18 31.63 -6.16
CA ALA A 112 -6.15 32.17 -5.22
C ALA A 112 -7.54 31.61 -5.55
N GLY A 113 -8.23 31.04 -4.53
CA GLY A 113 -9.54 30.43 -4.71
C GLY A 113 -9.58 29.10 -5.46
N ALA A 114 -8.43 28.48 -5.75
CA ALA A 114 -8.42 27.16 -6.38
C ALA A 114 -9.19 26.14 -5.55
N ASN A 115 -10.14 25.43 -6.12
CA ASN A 115 -10.96 24.40 -5.47
C ASN A 115 -10.41 22.99 -5.67
N SER A 116 -9.24 22.84 -6.28
CA SER A 116 -8.58 21.55 -6.48
C SER A 116 -7.05 21.70 -6.54
N THR A 117 -6.36 20.62 -6.26
CA THR A 117 -4.92 20.46 -6.48
C THR A 117 -4.61 19.03 -6.87
N ASN A 118 -3.45 18.82 -7.47
CA ASN A 118 -2.98 17.48 -7.80
C ASN A 118 -1.46 17.39 -7.60
N ASP A 119 -0.96 16.19 -7.36
CA ASP A 119 0.48 15.93 -7.19
C ASP A 119 0.79 14.44 -7.40
N ALA A 120 2.02 14.12 -7.72
CA ALA A 120 2.51 12.74 -7.64
C ALA A 120 2.53 12.30 -6.17
N GLY A 121 2.40 11.00 -5.93
CA GLY A 121 2.61 10.42 -4.61
C GLY A 121 4.09 10.10 -4.36
N ASP A 122 4.46 9.92 -3.10
CA ASP A 122 5.76 9.40 -2.72
C ASP A 122 5.80 7.88 -2.90
N PHE A 123 6.95 7.36 -3.36
CA PHE A 123 7.19 5.94 -3.51
C PHE A 123 8.01 5.41 -2.34
N ILE A 124 7.75 4.16 -1.97
CA ILE A 124 8.51 3.45 -0.93
C ILE A 124 9.15 2.24 -1.56
N LEU A 125 10.45 2.09 -1.34
CA LEU A 125 11.22 0.90 -1.68
C LEU A 125 11.33 0.03 -0.44
N TRP A 126 10.92 -1.24 -0.56
CA TRP A 126 10.94 -2.19 0.54
C TRP A 126 11.82 -3.39 0.24
N THR A 127 12.40 -3.95 1.30
CA THR A 127 12.98 -5.28 1.30
C THR A 127 12.30 -6.10 2.40
N LYS A 128 11.79 -7.26 2.04
CA LYS A 128 11.14 -8.20 2.95
C LYS A 128 11.93 -9.49 3.05
N PHE A 129 12.12 -9.96 4.28
CA PHE A 129 12.79 -11.21 4.62
C PHE A 129 11.82 -12.14 5.35
N LYS A 130 11.71 -13.37 4.88
CA LYS A 130 11.07 -14.44 5.60
C LYS A 130 12.10 -15.13 6.48
N LEU A 131 12.02 -14.89 7.79
CA LEU A 131 12.98 -15.42 8.78
C LEU A 131 12.65 -16.86 9.19
N ARG A 132 11.36 -17.19 9.27
CA ARG A 132 10.88 -18.51 9.63
C ARG A 132 9.58 -18.83 8.87
N SER A 133 9.54 -20.01 8.27
CA SER A 133 8.32 -20.54 7.68
C SER A 133 7.35 -21.03 8.77
N GLU A 134 6.07 -20.97 8.46
CA GLU A 134 5.03 -21.51 9.32
C GLU A 134 5.22 -23.03 9.53
N THR A 135 4.97 -23.45 10.75
CA THR A 135 4.93 -24.86 11.13
C THR A 135 3.57 -25.20 11.74
N ARG A 136 3.29 -26.49 11.96
CA ARG A 136 2.04 -26.90 12.62
C ARG A 136 1.85 -26.21 13.99
N ARG A 137 2.94 -25.99 14.75
CA ARG A 137 2.90 -25.42 16.11
C ARG A 137 3.26 -23.95 16.18
N GLY A 138 3.97 -23.40 15.20
CA GLY A 138 4.49 -22.02 15.26
C GLY A 138 4.08 -21.18 14.05
N PRO A 139 3.90 -19.84 14.23
CA PRO A 139 3.63 -18.91 13.15
C PRO A 139 4.84 -18.74 12.22
N SER A 140 4.62 -18.22 11.03
CA SER A 140 5.68 -17.64 10.20
C SER A 140 6.13 -16.31 10.81
N LEU A 141 7.41 -15.99 10.62
CA LEU A 141 8.01 -14.74 11.06
C LEU A 141 8.79 -14.12 9.91
N GLY A 142 8.71 -12.81 9.79
CA GLY A 142 9.45 -12.04 8.82
C GLY A 142 9.88 -10.69 9.37
N PHE A 143 10.65 -10.01 8.57
CA PHE A 143 11.08 -8.65 8.80
C PHE A 143 10.99 -7.88 7.49
N ARG A 144 10.55 -6.63 7.54
CA ARG A 144 10.44 -5.72 6.39
C ARG A 144 11.04 -4.39 6.77
N PHE A 145 11.86 -3.82 5.90
CA PHE A 145 12.32 -2.45 6.04
C PHE A 145 12.19 -1.72 4.71
N GLY A 146 12.07 -0.40 4.76
CA GLY A 146 11.88 0.40 3.57
C GLY A 146 12.24 1.85 3.75
N VAL A 147 12.40 2.53 2.61
CA VAL A 147 12.70 3.96 2.54
C VAL A 147 11.71 4.62 1.59
N GLN A 148 11.05 5.67 2.04
CA GLN A 148 10.22 6.53 1.23
C GLN A 148 11.09 7.55 0.51
N LEU A 149 10.85 7.69 -0.78
CA LEU A 149 11.51 8.68 -1.64
C LEU A 149 10.65 9.94 -1.74
N PRO A 150 11.26 11.14 -1.71
CA PRO A 150 10.55 12.42 -1.78
C PRO A 150 10.18 12.75 -3.23
N ASN A 151 9.14 12.12 -3.77
CA ASN A 151 8.69 12.28 -5.16
C ASN A 151 7.59 13.33 -5.33
N SER A 152 6.92 13.72 -4.24
CA SER A 152 5.83 14.69 -4.25
C SER A 152 6.35 16.14 -4.21
N ASN A 153 5.46 17.09 -4.48
CA ASN A 153 5.73 18.50 -4.35
C ASN A 153 4.94 19.10 -3.17
N GLN A 154 5.63 19.38 -2.08
CA GLN A 154 5.03 19.91 -0.86
C GLN A 154 4.20 21.19 -1.09
N ALA A 155 4.60 22.05 -2.02
CA ALA A 155 3.88 23.29 -2.34
C ALA A 155 2.51 23.05 -3.00
N ARG A 156 2.21 21.81 -3.44
CA ARG A 156 0.87 21.42 -3.92
C ARG A 156 -0.09 21.08 -2.77
N GLY A 157 0.43 20.96 -1.55
CA GLY A 157 -0.34 20.86 -0.31
C GLY A 157 -0.87 19.45 0.04
N ILE A 158 -0.59 18.43 -0.76
CA ILE A 158 -1.06 17.04 -0.54
C ILE A 158 0.07 16.03 -0.39
N GLY A 159 1.30 16.39 -0.72
CA GLY A 159 2.51 15.61 -0.50
C GLY A 159 3.38 16.20 0.60
N LEU A 160 4.18 15.37 1.26
CA LEU A 160 5.13 15.84 2.28
C LEU A 160 6.53 16.09 1.71
N ASN A 161 6.88 15.39 0.60
CA ASN A 161 8.19 15.48 -0.04
C ASN A 161 9.34 15.22 0.95
N GLN A 162 9.21 14.16 1.75
CA GLN A 162 10.17 13.80 2.80
C GLN A 162 10.71 12.40 2.60
N THR A 163 11.98 12.20 2.97
CA THR A 163 12.56 10.88 3.09
C THR A 163 12.23 10.31 4.46
N ASN A 164 11.53 9.18 4.50
CA ASN A 164 11.18 8.48 5.74
C ASN A 164 11.75 7.05 5.70
N ALA A 165 12.05 6.51 6.87
CA ALA A 165 12.50 5.13 7.01
C ALA A 165 11.50 4.31 7.83
N TYR A 166 11.37 3.03 7.47
CA TYR A 166 10.42 2.11 8.09
C TYR A 166 11.09 0.79 8.41
N GLY A 167 10.69 0.18 9.51
CA GLY A 167 11.08 -1.18 9.87
C GLY A 167 9.96 -1.88 10.61
N SER A 168 9.65 -3.13 10.27
CA SER A 168 8.58 -3.88 10.95
C SER A 168 8.87 -5.37 11.02
N ILE A 169 8.42 -5.97 12.11
CA ILE A 169 8.33 -7.43 12.29
C ILE A 169 6.98 -7.87 11.73
N LEU A 170 7.00 -8.97 11.00
CA LEU A 170 5.84 -9.60 10.40
C LEU A 170 5.58 -10.94 11.08
N ILE A 171 4.32 -11.22 11.36
CA ILE A 171 3.88 -12.51 11.91
C ILE A 171 2.67 -13.00 11.12
N GLY A 172 2.62 -14.30 10.81
CA GLY A 172 1.52 -14.89 10.06
C GLY A 172 1.20 -16.31 10.50
N LYS A 173 -0.09 -16.68 10.42
CA LYS A 173 -0.56 -18.02 10.73
C LYS A 173 -1.79 -18.35 9.88
N LYS A 174 -1.76 -19.56 9.29
CA LYS A 174 -2.89 -20.10 8.54
C LYS A 174 -3.67 -21.08 9.40
N PHE A 175 -4.99 -20.96 9.38
CA PHE A 175 -5.90 -21.77 10.18
C PHE A 175 -6.90 -22.51 9.30
N GLY A 176 -7.48 -23.56 9.88
CA GLY A 176 -8.52 -24.34 9.25
C GLY A 176 -8.00 -25.33 8.21
N ARG A 177 -8.92 -26.11 7.65
CA ARG A 177 -8.61 -27.12 6.62
C ARG A 177 -8.04 -26.45 5.37
N ALA A 178 -6.87 -26.90 4.92
CA ALA A 178 -6.13 -26.32 3.78
C ALA A 178 -5.80 -24.82 3.91
N GLY A 179 -5.63 -24.30 5.15
CA GLY A 179 -5.27 -22.92 5.39
C GLY A 179 -6.29 -21.91 4.84
N ARG A 180 -7.59 -22.16 5.03
CA ARG A 180 -8.65 -21.29 4.50
C ARG A 180 -8.64 -19.90 5.11
N PHE A 181 -8.23 -19.76 6.37
CA PHE A 181 -8.10 -18.48 7.03
C PHE A 181 -6.63 -18.17 7.22
N ASN A 182 -6.13 -17.11 6.56
CA ASN A 182 -4.80 -16.56 6.74
C ASN A 182 -4.91 -15.31 7.62
N SER A 183 -4.29 -15.32 8.80
CA SER A 183 -4.19 -14.17 9.70
C SER A 183 -2.74 -13.73 9.78
N PHE A 184 -2.50 -12.44 9.69
CA PHE A 184 -1.17 -11.87 9.77
C PHE A 184 -1.19 -10.47 10.36
N GLY A 185 -0.05 -10.04 10.85
CA GLY A 185 0.10 -8.74 11.48
C GLY A 185 1.51 -8.19 11.37
N ASN A 186 1.60 -6.89 11.54
CA ASN A 186 2.83 -6.12 11.51
C ASN A 186 2.93 -5.26 12.76
N LEU A 187 4.14 -5.16 13.30
CA LEU A 187 4.47 -4.22 14.37
C LEU A 187 5.83 -3.62 14.05
N GLY A 188 5.92 -2.30 14.04
CA GLY A 188 7.14 -1.65 13.59
C GLY A 188 7.28 -0.21 14.04
N ILE A 189 8.29 0.43 13.50
CA ILE A 189 8.62 1.84 13.72
C ILE A 189 8.77 2.53 12.37
N ALA A 190 8.27 3.75 12.27
CA ALA A 190 8.58 4.67 11.19
C ALA A 190 9.30 5.89 11.75
N ILE A 191 10.43 6.22 11.15
CA ILE A 191 11.19 7.44 11.40
C ILE A 191 10.71 8.45 10.37
N LEU A 192 9.86 9.38 10.82
CA LEU A 192 9.25 10.39 9.95
C LEU A 192 9.99 11.72 10.07
N THR A 193 10.45 12.24 8.95
CA THR A 193 11.03 13.58 8.89
C THR A 193 9.93 14.62 9.06
N ALA A 194 10.14 15.59 9.95
CA ALA A 194 9.20 16.67 10.19
C ALA A 194 9.29 17.74 9.07
N PRO A 195 8.24 17.93 8.25
CA PRO A 195 8.34 18.78 7.06
C PRO A 195 8.46 20.27 7.35
N THR A 196 8.17 20.70 8.58
CA THR A 196 8.18 22.11 9.00
C THR A 196 9.29 22.44 10.00
N GLN A 197 10.10 21.45 10.41
CA GLN A 197 11.17 21.63 11.39
C GLN A 197 12.46 21.01 10.83
N LEU A 198 13.41 21.89 10.46
CA LEU A 198 14.72 21.44 9.94
C LEU A 198 15.41 20.49 10.92
N PHE A 199 15.99 19.42 10.39
CA PHE A 199 16.72 18.39 11.14
C PHE A 199 15.92 17.73 12.27
N SER A 200 14.58 17.81 12.24
CA SER A 200 13.72 17.13 13.19
C SER A 200 13.08 15.90 12.58
N GLN A 201 13.00 14.84 13.37
CA GLN A 201 12.29 13.61 13.04
C GLN A 201 11.37 13.22 14.21
N ASN A 202 10.40 12.39 13.93
CA ASN A 202 9.53 11.81 14.93
C ASN A 202 9.35 10.33 14.68
N ASP A 203 9.64 9.54 15.70
CA ASP A 203 9.49 8.09 15.63
C ASP A 203 8.05 7.75 16.02
N VAL A 204 7.37 7.03 15.17
CA VAL A 204 6.00 6.59 15.39
C VAL A 204 5.91 5.07 15.33
N LEU A 205 5.05 4.50 16.18
CA LEU A 205 4.73 3.09 16.12
C LEU A 205 3.86 2.82 14.89
N THR A 206 4.20 1.81 14.10
CA THR A 206 3.36 1.30 13.02
C THR A 206 2.78 -0.05 13.37
N TYR A 207 1.53 -0.30 13.01
CA TYR A 207 0.86 -1.55 13.32
C TYR A 207 -0.13 -1.95 12.23
N GLY A 208 -0.40 -3.24 12.15
CA GLY A 208 -1.42 -3.80 11.28
C GLY A 208 -1.82 -5.18 11.76
N ALA A 209 -3.11 -5.49 11.65
CA ALA A 209 -3.66 -6.81 11.88
C ALA A 209 -4.68 -7.11 10.79
N ALA A 210 -4.51 -8.22 10.11
CA ALA A 210 -5.30 -8.57 8.94
C ALA A 210 -5.69 -10.05 8.91
N GLY A 211 -6.76 -10.32 8.18
CA GLY A 211 -7.21 -11.67 7.92
C GLY A 211 -7.83 -11.81 6.54
N ILE A 212 -7.54 -12.93 5.88
CA ILE A 212 -8.14 -13.30 4.60
C ILE A 212 -8.80 -14.67 4.75
N TYR A 213 -10.11 -14.72 4.50
CA TYR A 213 -10.87 -15.95 4.49
C TYR A 213 -11.21 -16.37 3.06
N ARG A 214 -10.67 -17.50 2.62
CA ARG A 214 -10.92 -18.08 1.30
C ARG A 214 -12.21 -18.88 1.31
N ILE A 215 -13.25 -18.34 0.69
CA ILE A 215 -14.55 -19.00 0.54
C ILE A 215 -14.41 -20.19 -0.41
N ASN A 216 -13.84 -19.96 -1.58
CA ASN A 216 -13.56 -20.97 -2.60
C ASN A 216 -12.30 -20.61 -3.40
N LYS A 217 -12.06 -21.23 -4.56
CA LYS A 217 -10.88 -20.96 -5.40
C LYS A 217 -10.89 -19.56 -6.03
N GLN A 218 -12.07 -18.97 -6.21
CA GLN A 218 -12.26 -17.69 -6.89
C GLN A 218 -12.49 -16.53 -5.92
N PHE A 219 -13.17 -16.77 -4.79
CA PHE A 219 -13.62 -15.72 -3.87
C PHE A 219 -12.93 -15.80 -2.50
N SER A 220 -12.46 -14.66 -2.01
CA SER A 220 -11.98 -14.46 -0.64
C SER A 220 -12.56 -13.18 -0.06
N ILE A 221 -12.76 -13.17 1.25
CA ILE A 221 -13.06 -11.96 2.03
C ILE A 221 -11.79 -11.57 2.76
N ALA A 222 -11.51 -10.28 2.82
CA ALA A 222 -10.32 -9.73 3.47
C ALA A 222 -10.72 -8.58 4.37
N GLY A 223 -10.08 -8.48 5.54
CA GLY A 223 -10.29 -7.37 6.46
C GLY A 223 -9.03 -7.05 7.24
N GLU A 224 -8.88 -5.78 7.61
CA GLU A 224 -7.76 -5.32 8.42
C GLU A 224 -8.09 -4.09 9.25
N VAL A 225 -7.27 -3.87 10.26
CA VAL A 225 -7.03 -2.59 10.91
C VAL A 225 -5.54 -2.32 10.84
N ASN A 226 -5.16 -1.14 10.35
CA ASN A 226 -3.77 -0.72 10.27
C ASN A 226 -3.62 0.76 10.63
N GLY A 227 -2.38 1.17 10.89
CA GLY A 227 -2.11 2.57 11.17
C GLY A 227 -0.72 2.83 11.74
N ARG A 228 -0.56 4.08 12.14
CA ARG A 228 0.58 4.57 12.90
C ARG A 228 0.10 5.34 14.13
N ALA A 229 0.79 5.18 15.24
CA ALA A 229 0.53 5.90 16.48
C ALA A 229 1.75 6.76 16.83
N ASN A 230 1.54 8.07 16.94
CA ASN A 230 2.52 8.97 17.50
C ASN A 230 2.52 8.78 19.02
N THR A 231 3.63 8.29 19.54
CA THR A 231 3.79 8.01 20.98
C THR A 231 4.44 9.16 21.73
N ARG A 232 4.78 10.26 21.06
CA ARG A 232 5.41 11.42 21.67
C ARG A 232 4.42 12.15 22.58
N PRO A 233 4.77 12.46 23.83
CA PRO A 233 3.95 13.28 24.72
C PRO A 233 3.71 14.66 24.10
N GLY A 234 2.48 15.15 24.15
CA GLY A 234 2.07 16.44 23.55
C GLY A 234 1.80 16.33 22.04
N ASN A 235 1.83 17.49 21.37
CA ASN A 235 1.62 17.54 19.94
C ASN A 235 2.92 17.21 19.20
N GLY A 236 2.95 16.12 18.47
CA GLY A 236 4.05 15.79 17.55
C GLY A 236 4.17 16.83 16.43
N PRO A 237 5.31 16.86 15.70
CA PRO A 237 5.47 17.71 14.52
C PRO A 237 4.37 17.46 13.49
N LEU A 238 3.93 18.52 12.80
CA LEU A 238 2.97 18.41 11.70
C LEU A 238 3.48 17.45 10.61
N GLY A 239 2.59 16.60 10.09
CA GLY A 239 2.90 15.54 9.13
C GLY A 239 3.23 14.19 9.77
N THR A 240 3.37 14.14 11.11
CA THR A 240 3.68 12.90 11.85
C THR A 240 2.53 12.41 12.74
N GLU A 241 1.32 12.88 12.49
CA GLU A 241 0.12 12.57 13.27
C GLU A 241 -0.22 11.07 13.26
N SER A 242 -0.91 10.64 14.31
CA SER A 242 -1.51 9.31 14.37
C SER A 242 -2.57 9.17 13.28
N GLN A 243 -2.49 8.08 12.53
CA GLN A 243 -3.44 7.71 11.48
C GLN A 243 -3.79 6.25 11.61
N SER A 244 -5.06 5.91 11.47
CA SER A 244 -5.51 4.52 11.49
C SER A 244 -6.77 4.36 10.67
N GLU A 245 -6.89 3.21 10.02
CA GLU A 245 -8.04 2.85 9.22
C GLU A 245 -8.39 1.38 9.36
N ALA A 246 -9.65 1.07 9.08
CA ALA A 246 -10.13 -0.29 8.89
C ALA A 246 -10.54 -0.50 7.43
N ARG A 247 -10.26 -1.68 6.89
CA ARG A 247 -10.68 -2.10 5.55
C ARG A 247 -11.45 -3.40 5.63
N LEU A 248 -12.52 -3.50 4.83
CA LEU A 248 -13.26 -4.74 4.63
C LEU A 248 -13.57 -4.87 3.14
N GLY A 249 -13.19 -5.99 2.56
CA GLY A 249 -13.29 -6.17 1.12
C GLY A 249 -13.29 -7.61 0.67
N MET A 250 -13.21 -7.77 -0.63
CA MET A 250 -13.18 -9.06 -1.30
C MET A 250 -12.11 -9.11 -2.37
N GLN A 251 -11.69 -10.32 -2.67
CA GLN A 251 -10.80 -10.65 -3.77
C GLN A 251 -11.48 -11.65 -4.69
N ILE A 252 -11.45 -11.39 -5.99
CA ILE A 252 -12.04 -12.23 -7.02
C ILE A 252 -10.94 -12.64 -7.99
N ARG A 253 -10.73 -13.95 -8.17
CA ARG A 253 -9.77 -14.49 -9.14
C ARG A 253 -10.49 -14.96 -10.39
N ALA A 254 -10.11 -14.39 -11.52
CA ALA A 254 -10.64 -14.76 -12.83
C ALA A 254 -9.56 -14.58 -13.91
N SER A 255 -9.45 -15.52 -14.83
CA SER A 255 -8.58 -15.40 -16.03
C SER A 255 -7.12 -15.02 -15.73
N GLY A 256 -6.53 -15.57 -14.64
CA GLY A 256 -5.14 -15.28 -14.26
C GLY A 256 -4.94 -13.95 -13.53
N LEU A 257 -5.97 -13.14 -13.41
CA LEU A 257 -5.98 -11.89 -12.66
C LEU A 257 -6.68 -12.07 -11.31
N ARG A 258 -6.35 -11.18 -10.37
CA ARG A 258 -7.11 -10.98 -9.14
C ARG A 258 -7.66 -9.57 -9.13
N PHE A 259 -8.94 -9.42 -8.95
CA PHE A 259 -9.64 -8.15 -8.74
C PHE A 259 -9.90 -7.96 -7.26
N ASP A 260 -9.65 -6.77 -6.75
CA ASP A 260 -9.71 -6.42 -5.35
C ASP A 260 -10.63 -5.23 -5.14
N PHE A 261 -11.53 -5.32 -4.16
CA PHE A 261 -12.47 -4.27 -3.79
C PHE A 261 -12.53 -4.18 -2.27
N ALA A 262 -12.49 -2.97 -1.71
CA ALA A 262 -12.74 -2.78 -0.28
C ALA A 262 -13.38 -1.43 0.02
N GLY A 263 -14.22 -1.41 1.05
CA GLY A 263 -14.60 -0.23 1.79
C GLY A 263 -13.54 0.10 2.82
N ILE A 264 -13.34 1.38 3.07
CA ILE A 264 -12.34 1.93 3.98
C ILE A 264 -13.04 2.85 4.97
N LYS A 265 -12.67 2.75 6.25
CA LYS A 265 -13.14 3.62 7.33
C LYS A 265 -11.96 4.16 8.11
N GLY A 266 -11.80 5.47 8.14
CA GLY A 266 -10.85 6.14 9.02
C GLY A 266 -11.26 6.02 10.48
N LEU A 267 -10.29 5.76 11.35
CA LEU A 267 -10.50 5.52 12.78
C LEU A 267 -9.93 6.66 13.65
N THR A 268 -9.11 7.54 13.08
CA THR A 268 -8.50 8.67 13.80
C THR A 268 -8.77 10.00 13.10
N ARG A 269 -8.61 11.10 13.84
CA ARG A 269 -8.91 12.46 13.37
C ARG A 269 -8.17 12.85 12.08
N PHE A 270 -6.95 12.38 11.88
CA PHE A 270 -6.09 12.77 10.76
C PHE A 270 -6.07 11.74 9.63
N THR A 271 -6.96 10.76 9.69
CA THR A 271 -7.24 9.84 8.58
C THR A 271 -8.47 10.38 7.82
N HIS A 272 -8.60 10.03 6.54
CA HIS A 272 -9.84 10.28 5.79
C HIS A 272 -11.06 9.65 6.50
N ASP A 273 -12.25 10.17 6.25
CA ASP A 273 -13.44 9.69 6.96
C ASP A 273 -13.90 8.31 6.47
N THR A 274 -14.01 8.17 5.16
CA THR A 274 -14.42 6.92 4.48
C THR A 274 -13.74 6.83 3.11
N GLY A 275 -13.81 5.66 2.50
CA GLY A 275 -13.31 5.49 1.14
C GLY A 275 -13.67 4.14 0.55
N VAL A 276 -13.34 3.99 -0.72
CA VAL A 276 -13.36 2.72 -1.43
C VAL A 276 -12.07 2.56 -2.22
N THR A 277 -11.60 1.33 -2.33
CA THR A 277 -10.47 0.96 -3.18
C THR A 277 -10.89 -0.10 -4.17
N VAL A 278 -10.39 0.02 -5.39
CA VAL A 278 -10.55 -0.96 -6.46
C VAL A 278 -9.18 -1.24 -7.05
N GLY A 279 -8.88 -2.49 -7.33
CA GLY A 279 -7.59 -2.84 -7.89
C GLY A 279 -7.56 -4.13 -8.67
N VAL A 280 -6.46 -4.34 -9.35
CA VAL A 280 -6.15 -5.55 -10.10
C VAL A 280 -4.73 -5.97 -9.78
N THR A 281 -4.52 -7.29 -9.65
CA THR A 281 -3.23 -7.91 -9.39
C THR A 281 -2.94 -8.94 -10.47
N TYR A 282 -1.71 -8.94 -10.95
CA TYR A 282 -1.18 -9.92 -11.89
C TYR A 282 0.11 -10.53 -11.34
N ASP A 283 0.18 -11.85 -11.30
CA ASP A 283 1.40 -12.60 -10.98
C ASP A 283 2.02 -13.12 -12.30
N THR A 284 3.26 -12.75 -12.59
CA THR A 284 3.96 -13.21 -13.80
C THR A 284 4.39 -14.68 -13.67
N PRO A 285 4.58 -15.39 -14.78
CA PRO A 285 5.43 -16.58 -14.78
C PRO A 285 6.87 -16.19 -14.38
N SER A 286 7.74 -17.19 -14.20
CA SER A 286 9.17 -16.93 -13.92
C SER A 286 9.79 -16.12 -15.05
N ILE A 287 10.38 -14.96 -14.72
CA ILE A 287 10.98 -13.99 -15.65
C ILE A 287 12.51 -13.98 -15.59
N PHE A 288 13.10 -14.58 -14.54
CA PHE A 288 14.55 -14.74 -14.41
C PHE A 288 14.88 -15.97 -13.54
N ALA A 289 16.12 -16.44 -13.61
CA ALA A 289 16.61 -17.50 -12.72
C ALA A 289 16.81 -16.94 -11.31
N PRO A 290 16.14 -17.47 -10.28
CA PRO A 290 16.29 -16.96 -8.92
C PRO A 290 17.69 -17.23 -8.36
N ALA A 291 18.11 -16.41 -7.40
CA ALA A 291 19.30 -16.70 -6.60
C ALA A 291 19.07 -18.00 -5.80
N LYS A 292 20.12 -18.83 -5.74
CA LYS A 292 20.11 -20.10 -5.01
C LYS A 292 20.28 -19.89 -3.51
#